data_d4fa8a256f9354e89691b49bf281dd8a
#
_entry.id   d4fa8a256f9354e89691b49bf281dd8a
#
_cell.length_a   1.000
_cell.length_b   1.000
_cell.length_c   1.000
_cell.angle_alpha   90.00
_cell.angle_beta   90.00
_cell.angle_gamma   90.00
#
_symmetry.space_group_name_H-M   'P 1'
#
loop_
_entity.id
_entity.type
_entity.pdbx_description
1 polymer ?
#
loop_
_entity_poly.entity_id
_entity_poly.type
_entity_poly.pdbx_seq_one_letter_code
_entity_poly.pdbx_strand_id
1 'polypeptide(L)'
;MSSPYRSLFSFLSRYKWRYLLGVAALAGTDLLQQVAPRLIGHFVDDLEAGALDMTGIYRYLALIVGTALLIAFLRFTWRIFVFGTARLVERDLRADLFAHLERLSASFFHTHKTGDLMAMATNDLQAVRGIAGEGVLMAADSLAMTLFTLIAMISTIGLKLSLWALLPLPFLALLIAAVGKLIFARSRAVQDSFARLSDVVQENISGVRVVKAYTQEAAEEAKFDEANRDYIRRFMAMMRVDGLFDPVVGLFAGLCYVIAIAVPGRAVLRGEISVGDFASLTMYIGMLIWPMIAMGWVVHIIQRGFAAFARIREVLLTEPEVKDAPETAEPPGGRVRGEIEIRDLTFRYVPDGPPVLDGINLHIKPGQTLGILGRTGSGKSTLAALLARVFDPPRGTVFIDGIDVLDLPLNLLRRSIAAVPQESFLFSRTVRENIGFAPGEWTEEQIRQAARTAQVEQDILEFLPQGYETMVGERGVTLSGGQRQRVGLSRAVLKDAPILVLDDCLSAVDTATEQRILNGLRPLMRERTTIVISHRVAAVKNADLIIVLERGRIAEAGTHDELVALGGRYFRTYQRQQLEEAIASLE
;
A
#
# COMPACT_ATOMS: atom_id res chain seq x y z
N MET A 1 20.27 13.70 8.25
CA MET A 1 18.87 13.23 7.97
C MET A 1 17.93 14.42 8.07
N SER A 2 17.26 14.82 6.99
CA SER A 2 16.25 15.90 7.04
C SER A 2 15.04 15.44 7.85
N SER A 3 14.53 16.30 8.75
CA SER A 3 13.33 16.02 9.55
C SER A 3 12.15 15.61 8.64
N PRO A 4 11.28 14.65 9.06
CA PRO A 4 10.08 14.27 8.32
C PRO A 4 9.21 15.46 7.92
N TYR A 5 9.19 16.50 8.78
CA TYR A 5 8.49 17.76 8.53
C TYR A 5 8.98 18.49 7.28
N ARG A 6 10.32 18.56 7.05
CA ARG A 6 10.88 19.25 5.88
C ARG A 6 10.53 18.55 4.56
N SER A 7 10.46 17.22 4.55
CA SER A 7 10.16 16.46 3.33
C SER A 7 8.66 16.54 2.97
N LEU A 8 7.72 16.47 3.94
CA LEU A 8 6.31 16.70 3.65
C LEU A 8 6.06 18.12 3.16
N PHE A 9 6.70 19.11 3.80
CA PHE A 9 6.58 20.51 3.37
C PHE A 9 7.07 20.73 1.94
N SER A 10 8.06 19.97 1.47
CA SER A 10 8.50 20.03 0.06
C SER A 10 7.42 19.60 -0.93
N PHE A 11 6.59 18.58 -0.59
CA PHE A 11 5.44 18.18 -1.41
C PHE A 11 4.35 19.27 -1.41
N LEU A 12 4.04 19.83 -0.25
CA LEU A 12 3.05 20.90 -0.13
C LEU A 12 3.49 22.16 -0.87
N SER A 13 4.78 22.50 -0.84
CA SER A 13 5.34 23.70 -1.47
C SER A 13 5.27 23.68 -3.00
N ARG A 14 5.19 22.51 -3.64
CA ARG A 14 4.92 22.37 -5.09
C ARG A 14 3.62 23.06 -5.49
N TYR A 15 2.65 23.13 -4.57
CA TYR A 15 1.32 23.68 -4.80
C TYR A 15 1.05 24.97 -4.01
N LYS A 16 2.10 25.68 -3.58
CA LYS A 16 2.01 26.87 -2.71
C LYS A 16 1.02 27.94 -3.19
N TRP A 17 0.95 28.20 -4.49
CA TRP A 17 0.03 29.19 -5.04
C TRP A 17 -1.44 28.77 -4.94
N ARG A 18 -1.73 27.48 -5.08
CA ARG A 18 -3.08 26.95 -4.89
C ARG A 18 -3.51 27.03 -3.43
N TYR A 19 -2.61 26.69 -2.50
CA TYR A 19 -2.87 26.87 -1.08
C TYR A 19 -3.04 28.33 -0.71
N LEU A 20 -2.22 29.24 -1.24
CA LEU A 20 -2.34 30.67 -0.99
C LEU A 20 -3.71 31.20 -1.42
N LEU A 21 -4.17 30.86 -2.63
CA LEU A 21 -5.49 31.25 -3.13
C LEU A 21 -6.62 30.64 -2.29
N GLY A 22 -6.50 29.36 -1.92
CA GLY A 22 -7.47 28.67 -1.08
C GLY A 22 -7.58 29.28 0.32
N VAL A 23 -6.45 29.53 0.98
CA VAL A 23 -6.41 30.13 2.32
C VAL A 23 -6.86 31.59 2.26
N ALA A 24 -6.51 32.35 1.23
CA ALA A 24 -7.01 33.73 1.04
C ALA A 24 -8.53 33.76 0.85
N ALA A 25 -9.10 32.84 0.04
CA ALA A 25 -10.55 32.73 -0.11
C ALA A 25 -11.24 32.32 1.20
N LEU A 26 -10.61 31.44 1.98
CA LEU A 26 -11.09 31.04 3.31
C LEU A 26 -11.10 32.24 4.27
N ALA A 27 -9.96 32.95 4.38
CA ALA A 27 -9.86 34.14 5.21
C ALA A 27 -10.87 35.23 4.79
N GLY A 28 -11.11 35.38 3.48
CA GLY A 28 -12.17 36.25 2.95
C GLY A 28 -13.57 35.79 3.38
N THR A 29 -13.82 34.47 3.41
CA THR A 29 -15.08 33.90 3.93
C THR A 29 -15.26 34.26 5.41
N ASP A 30 -14.25 34.05 6.25
CA ASP A 30 -14.29 34.29 7.69
C ASP A 30 -14.44 35.78 8.01
N LEU A 31 -13.78 36.65 7.24
CA LEU A 31 -13.94 38.08 7.36
C LEU A 31 -15.37 38.53 7.03
N LEU A 32 -15.94 38.03 5.93
CA LEU A 32 -17.32 38.35 5.53
C LEU A 32 -18.35 37.79 6.52
N GLN A 33 -18.07 36.69 7.19
CA GLN A 33 -18.94 36.15 8.22
C GLN A 33 -19.12 37.14 9.40
N GLN A 34 -18.16 38.04 9.65
CA GLN A 34 -18.28 39.07 10.67
C GLN A 34 -19.26 40.20 10.30
N VAL A 35 -19.61 40.31 9.01
CA VAL A 35 -20.50 41.37 8.53
C VAL A 35 -21.95 41.14 8.95
N ALA A 36 -22.42 39.89 8.97
CA ALA A 36 -23.82 39.58 9.29
C ALA A 36 -24.20 39.98 10.72
N PRO A 37 -23.43 39.65 11.80
CA PRO A 37 -23.73 40.12 13.15
C PRO A 37 -23.77 41.64 13.23
N ARG A 38 -22.87 42.32 12.54
CA ARG A 38 -22.80 43.79 12.54
C ARG A 38 -23.99 44.45 11.85
N LEU A 39 -24.41 43.90 10.69
CA LEU A 39 -25.62 44.34 10.00
C LEU A 39 -26.88 44.15 10.83
N ILE A 40 -26.97 43.02 11.55
CA ILE A 40 -28.09 42.74 12.46
C ILE A 40 -28.08 43.71 13.64
N GLY A 41 -26.91 44.01 14.18
CA GLY A 41 -26.77 45.02 15.24
C GLY A 41 -27.28 46.37 14.80
N HIS A 42 -26.78 46.91 13.67
CA HIS A 42 -27.25 48.18 13.13
C HIS A 42 -28.74 48.17 12.79
N PHE A 43 -29.27 47.05 12.29
CA PHE A 43 -30.70 46.91 12.04
C PHE A 43 -31.53 47.02 13.34
N VAL A 44 -31.04 46.42 14.45
CA VAL A 44 -31.70 46.51 15.74
C VAL A 44 -31.68 47.97 16.29
N ASP A 45 -30.57 48.66 16.14
CA ASP A 45 -30.42 50.06 16.60
C ASP A 45 -31.31 51.01 15.76
N ASP A 46 -31.35 50.84 14.46
CA ASP A 46 -32.23 51.63 13.58
C ASP A 46 -33.73 51.35 13.85
N LEU A 47 -34.06 50.10 14.23
CA LEU A 47 -35.42 49.72 14.62
C LEU A 47 -35.82 50.36 15.93
N GLU A 48 -34.93 50.34 16.94
CA GLU A 48 -35.15 50.99 18.25
C GLU A 48 -35.33 52.49 18.10
N ALA A 49 -34.54 53.11 17.26
CA ALA A 49 -34.61 54.57 16.96
C ALA A 49 -35.87 54.94 16.13
N GLY A 50 -36.66 53.97 15.66
CA GLY A 50 -37.80 54.24 14.78
C GLY A 50 -37.39 54.82 13.41
N ALA A 51 -36.14 54.68 13.01
CA ALA A 51 -35.57 55.22 11.76
C ALA A 51 -35.80 54.33 10.54
N LEU A 52 -36.36 53.11 10.73
CA LEU A 52 -36.58 52.14 9.65
C LEU A 52 -37.86 52.40 8.89
N ASP A 53 -37.73 52.58 7.58
CA ASP A 53 -38.78 52.45 6.60
C ASP A 53 -38.69 51.14 5.83
N MET A 54 -39.64 50.82 4.99
CA MET A 54 -39.64 49.60 4.15
C MET A 54 -38.41 49.54 3.23
N THR A 55 -37.92 50.69 2.77
CA THR A 55 -36.69 50.79 1.94
C THR A 55 -35.45 50.41 2.72
N GLY A 56 -35.35 50.85 3.96
CA GLY A 56 -34.26 50.46 4.90
C GLY A 56 -34.24 48.97 5.16
N ILE A 57 -35.43 48.35 5.38
CA ILE A 57 -35.55 46.88 5.55
C ILE A 57 -35.03 46.15 4.31
N TYR A 58 -35.49 46.53 3.11
CA TYR A 58 -35.03 45.93 1.85
C TYR A 58 -33.51 46.09 1.65
N ARG A 59 -32.93 47.22 2.07
CA ARG A 59 -31.47 47.46 2.01
C ARG A 59 -30.73 46.46 2.89
N TYR A 60 -31.11 46.27 4.14
CA TYR A 60 -30.48 45.27 5.05
C TYR A 60 -30.63 43.84 4.51
N LEU A 61 -31.82 43.47 4.01
CA LEU A 61 -32.04 42.17 3.36
C LEU A 61 -31.10 41.98 2.16
N ALA A 62 -30.99 42.96 1.29
CA ALA A 62 -30.12 42.90 0.10
C ALA A 62 -28.65 42.77 0.49
N LEU A 63 -28.19 43.47 1.55
CA LEU A 63 -26.81 43.37 2.05
C LEU A 63 -26.54 41.99 2.65
N ILE A 64 -27.46 41.44 3.44
CA ILE A 64 -27.32 40.10 4.05
C ILE A 64 -27.29 39.02 2.94
N VAL A 65 -28.22 39.08 1.97
CA VAL A 65 -28.25 38.12 0.84
C VAL A 65 -27.01 38.26 -0.02
N GLY A 66 -26.57 39.49 -0.33
CA GLY A 66 -25.36 39.73 -1.11
C GLY A 66 -24.11 39.17 -0.42
N THR A 67 -23.99 39.40 0.91
CA THR A 67 -22.91 38.86 1.71
C THR A 67 -22.95 37.32 1.73
N ALA A 68 -24.13 36.71 1.89
CA ALA A 68 -24.29 35.26 1.87
C ALA A 68 -23.90 34.63 0.52
N LEU A 69 -24.30 35.27 -0.62
CA LEU A 69 -23.90 34.82 -1.96
C LEU A 69 -22.38 34.89 -2.16
N LEU A 70 -21.74 35.98 -1.69
CA LEU A 70 -20.28 36.13 -1.77
C LEU A 70 -19.57 35.10 -0.90
N ILE A 71 -20.06 34.85 0.31
CA ILE A 71 -19.57 33.77 1.18
C ILE A 71 -19.70 32.40 0.48
N ALA A 72 -20.85 32.12 -0.15
CA ALA A 72 -21.06 30.87 -0.88
C ALA A 72 -20.04 30.70 -2.02
N PHE A 73 -19.78 31.76 -2.78
CA PHE A 73 -18.77 31.77 -3.86
C PHE A 73 -17.35 31.52 -3.32
N LEU A 74 -16.96 32.22 -2.26
CA LEU A 74 -15.64 32.04 -1.64
C LEU A 74 -15.50 30.64 -1.01
N ARG A 75 -16.56 30.10 -0.39
CA ARG A 75 -16.60 28.72 0.12
C ARG A 75 -16.40 27.69 -0.98
N PHE A 76 -17.04 27.86 -2.13
CA PHE A 76 -16.80 27.02 -3.29
C PHE A 76 -15.35 27.10 -3.76
N THR A 77 -14.81 28.31 -3.85
CA THR A 77 -13.44 28.57 -4.30
C THR A 77 -12.41 27.90 -3.40
N TRP A 78 -12.43 28.13 -2.08
CA TRP A 78 -11.44 27.50 -1.21
C TRP A 78 -11.57 25.97 -1.17
N ARG A 79 -12.79 25.42 -1.29
CA ARG A 79 -12.97 23.95 -1.39
C ARG A 79 -12.22 23.36 -2.58
N ILE A 80 -12.34 23.95 -3.75
CA ILE A 80 -11.63 23.48 -4.95
C ILE A 80 -10.12 23.60 -4.75
N PHE A 81 -9.66 24.73 -4.24
CA PHE A 81 -8.22 24.98 -4.11
C PHE A 81 -7.58 24.15 -2.99
N VAL A 82 -8.17 24.03 -1.81
CA VAL A 82 -7.58 23.28 -0.69
C VAL A 82 -7.75 21.77 -0.88
N PHE A 83 -8.99 21.28 -1.01
CA PHE A 83 -9.22 19.83 -1.15
C PHE A 83 -8.75 19.29 -2.50
N GLY A 84 -8.90 20.06 -3.58
CA GLY A 84 -8.32 19.69 -4.87
C GLY A 84 -6.80 19.53 -4.80
N THR A 85 -6.12 20.42 -4.09
CA THR A 85 -4.66 20.33 -3.90
C THR A 85 -4.29 19.14 -3.03
N ALA A 86 -5.04 18.85 -1.96
CA ALA A 86 -4.81 17.66 -1.14
C ALA A 86 -4.89 16.36 -1.97
N ARG A 87 -5.81 16.30 -2.95
CA ARG A 87 -5.91 15.17 -3.89
C ARG A 87 -4.71 15.08 -4.85
N LEU A 88 -4.18 16.21 -5.27
CA LEU A 88 -2.96 16.23 -6.11
C LEU A 88 -1.74 15.75 -5.33
N VAL A 89 -1.58 16.17 -4.08
CA VAL A 89 -0.52 15.68 -3.19
C VAL A 89 -0.64 14.16 -2.96
N GLU A 90 -1.86 13.66 -2.71
CA GLU A 90 -2.12 12.22 -2.57
C GLU A 90 -1.74 11.45 -3.83
N ARG A 91 -2.14 11.96 -5.01
CA ARG A 91 -1.83 11.35 -6.32
C ARG A 91 -0.32 11.24 -6.53
N ASP A 92 0.40 12.34 -6.33
CA ASP A 92 1.84 12.40 -6.57
C ASP A 92 2.58 11.47 -5.61
N LEU A 93 2.22 11.50 -4.32
CA LEU A 93 2.85 10.62 -3.33
C LEU A 93 2.55 9.13 -3.58
N ARG A 94 1.33 8.81 -4.07
CA ARG A 94 0.96 7.45 -4.48
C ARG A 94 1.78 6.99 -5.68
N ALA A 95 1.96 7.87 -6.68
CA ALA A 95 2.75 7.56 -7.86
C ALA A 95 4.24 7.35 -7.49
N ASP A 96 4.79 8.21 -6.64
CA ASP A 96 6.17 8.10 -6.17
C ASP A 96 6.39 6.81 -5.36
N LEU A 97 5.44 6.48 -4.46
CA LEU A 97 5.49 5.25 -3.66
C LEU A 97 5.41 4.00 -4.55
N PHE A 98 4.46 3.95 -5.48
CA PHE A 98 4.31 2.81 -6.38
C PHE A 98 5.55 2.63 -7.27
N ALA A 99 6.03 3.70 -7.89
CA ALA A 99 7.23 3.67 -8.72
C ALA A 99 8.48 3.24 -7.93
N HIS A 100 8.54 3.57 -6.64
CA HIS A 100 9.64 3.16 -5.78
C HIS A 100 9.52 1.68 -5.39
N LEU A 101 8.34 1.21 -5.00
CA LEU A 101 8.09 -0.21 -4.71
C LEU A 101 8.47 -1.12 -5.88
N GLU A 102 8.18 -0.72 -7.13
CA GLU A 102 8.58 -1.47 -8.33
C GLU A 102 10.11 -1.57 -8.53
N ARG A 103 10.88 -0.70 -7.90
CA ARG A 103 12.35 -0.71 -7.95
C ARG A 103 12.99 -1.50 -6.82
N LEU A 104 12.28 -1.74 -5.72
CA LEU A 104 12.80 -2.44 -4.58
C LEU A 104 13.09 -3.91 -4.89
N SER A 105 14.10 -4.46 -4.23
CA SER A 105 14.58 -5.83 -4.42
C SER A 105 13.63 -6.85 -3.75
N ALA A 106 13.68 -8.09 -4.20
CA ALA A 106 12.85 -9.18 -3.66
C ALA A 106 13.03 -9.38 -2.14
N SER A 107 14.23 -9.14 -1.61
CA SER A 107 14.54 -9.18 -0.18
C SER A 107 13.64 -8.27 0.66
N PHE A 108 13.31 -7.08 0.17
CA PHE A 108 12.40 -6.16 0.84
C PHE A 108 11.00 -6.79 1.02
N PHE A 109 10.46 -7.43 -0.02
CA PHE A 109 9.14 -8.05 0.02
C PHE A 109 9.09 -9.34 0.87
N HIS A 110 10.23 -9.98 1.14
CA HIS A 110 10.31 -11.10 2.08
C HIS A 110 10.20 -10.65 3.55
N THR A 111 10.66 -9.43 3.85
CA THR A 111 10.64 -8.87 5.21
C THR A 111 9.39 -8.02 5.51
N HIS A 112 8.71 -7.51 4.46
CA HIS A 112 7.54 -6.66 4.57
C HIS A 112 6.28 -7.38 4.05
N LYS A 113 5.25 -7.44 4.89
CA LYS A 113 3.98 -8.08 4.49
C LYS A 113 3.25 -7.24 3.44
N THR A 114 2.72 -7.89 2.42
CA THR A 114 1.92 -7.23 1.37
C THR A 114 0.76 -6.42 1.95
N GLY A 115 0.10 -6.91 3.01
CA GLY A 115 -0.98 -6.20 3.70
C GLY A 115 -0.54 -4.86 4.30
N ASP A 116 0.66 -4.78 4.86
CA ASP A 116 1.21 -3.54 5.43
C ASP A 116 1.50 -2.51 4.32
N LEU A 117 2.05 -2.95 3.18
CA LEU A 117 2.30 -2.10 2.02
C LEU A 117 0.99 -1.61 1.40
N MET A 118 -0.05 -2.45 1.34
CA MET A 118 -1.39 -2.05 0.89
C MET A 118 -2.04 -1.05 1.85
N ALA A 119 -1.91 -1.25 3.17
CA ALA A 119 -2.38 -0.30 4.17
C ALA A 119 -1.67 1.05 4.04
N MET A 120 -0.37 1.05 3.74
CA MET A 120 0.41 2.25 3.46
C MET A 120 -0.09 2.97 2.18
N ALA A 121 -0.32 2.23 1.09
CA ALA A 121 -0.81 2.77 -0.18
C ALA A 121 -2.27 3.27 -0.13
N THR A 122 -3.03 2.93 0.91
CA THR A 122 -4.42 3.34 1.12
C THR A 122 -4.59 4.23 2.36
N ASN A 123 -4.51 3.66 3.56
CA ASN A 123 -4.83 4.33 4.82
C ASN A 123 -3.81 5.43 5.17
N ASP A 124 -2.51 5.16 5.01
CA ASP A 124 -1.47 6.13 5.33
C ASP A 124 -1.48 7.31 4.35
N LEU A 125 -1.67 7.06 3.06
CA LEU A 125 -1.85 8.12 2.08
C LEU A 125 -3.09 8.98 2.37
N GLN A 126 -4.21 8.36 2.83
CA GLN A 126 -5.38 9.12 3.26
C GLN A 126 -5.10 9.99 4.50
N ALA A 127 -4.30 9.50 5.45
CA ALA A 127 -3.92 10.28 6.62
C ALA A 127 -3.03 11.48 6.24
N VAL A 128 -2.12 11.31 5.28
CA VAL A 128 -1.30 12.42 4.73
C VAL A 128 -2.17 13.42 3.98
N ARG A 129 -3.13 12.95 3.16
CA ARG A 129 -4.12 13.82 2.52
C ARG A 129 -4.93 14.61 3.56
N GLY A 130 -5.26 13.97 4.71
CA GLY A 130 -5.93 14.64 5.82
C GLY A 130 -5.16 15.88 6.29
N ILE A 131 -3.83 15.80 6.45
CA ILE A 131 -3.02 17.01 6.77
C ILE A 131 -3.12 18.02 5.64
N ALA A 132 -2.91 17.59 4.39
CA ALA A 132 -2.85 18.47 3.23
C ALA A 132 -4.19 19.17 2.91
N GLY A 133 -5.32 18.60 3.34
CA GLY A 133 -6.66 19.15 3.15
C GLY A 133 -7.27 19.68 4.45
N GLU A 134 -7.85 18.79 5.22
CA GLU A 134 -8.59 19.12 6.45
C GLU A 134 -7.71 19.79 7.50
N GLY A 135 -6.45 19.35 7.66
CA GLY A 135 -5.51 19.92 8.61
C GLY A 135 -5.18 21.37 8.28
N VAL A 136 -4.84 21.66 7.01
CA VAL A 136 -4.57 23.03 6.54
C VAL A 136 -5.82 23.89 6.67
N LEU A 137 -6.98 23.35 6.24
CA LEU A 137 -8.25 24.05 6.32
C LEU A 137 -8.60 24.43 7.76
N MET A 138 -8.72 23.44 8.66
CA MET A 138 -9.16 23.68 10.04
C MET A 138 -8.20 24.57 10.81
N ALA A 139 -6.88 24.46 10.55
CA ALA A 139 -5.90 25.32 11.19
C ALA A 139 -6.05 26.77 10.72
N ALA A 140 -6.18 26.99 9.40
CA ALA A 140 -6.33 28.34 8.83
C ALA A 140 -7.69 28.96 9.24
N ASP A 141 -8.78 28.21 9.16
CA ASP A 141 -10.14 28.60 9.55
C ASP A 141 -10.21 29.00 11.03
N SER A 142 -9.71 28.11 11.93
CA SER A 142 -9.74 28.39 13.36
C SER A 142 -8.95 29.63 13.72
N LEU A 143 -7.79 29.85 13.09
CA LEU A 143 -6.97 31.03 13.34
C LEU A 143 -7.62 32.29 12.76
N ALA A 144 -8.06 32.27 11.50
CA ALA A 144 -8.66 33.41 10.85
C ALA A 144 -9.99 33.81 11.50
N MET A 145 -10.86 32.83 11.75
CA MET A 145 -12.16 33.04 12.39
C MET A 145 -11.99 33.63 13.79
N THR A 146 -11.11 33.05 14.61
CA THR A 146 -10.83 33.56 15.96
C THR A 146 -10.31 35.00 15.90
N LEU A 147 -9.32 35.26 15.05
CA LEU A 147 -8.72 36.58 14.92
C LEU A 147 -9.74 37.63 14.47
N PHE A 148 -10.48 37.35 13.39
CA PHE A 148 -11.46 38.30 12.87
C PHE A 148 -12.63 38.53 13.80
N THR A 149 -13.11 37.46 14.50
CA THR A 149 -14.18 37.60 15.50
C THR A 149 -13.71 38.44 16.70
N LEU A 150 -12.48 38.23 17.19
CA LEU A 150 -11.93 39.05 18.27
C LEU A 150 -11.81 40.52 17.86
N ILE A 151 -11.29 40.81 16.66
CA ILE A 151 -11.21 42.15 16.11
C ILE A 151 -12.61 42.77 16.01
N ALA A 152 -13.59 42.03 15.49
CA ALA A 152 -14.97 42.51 15.38
C ALA A 152 -15.57 42.82 16.76
N MET A 153 -15.41 41.96 17.75
CA MET A 153 -15.89 42.15 19.13
C MET A 153 -15.24 43.42 19.75
N ILE A 154 -13.92 43.54 19.68
CA ILE A 154 -13.19 44.66 20.25
C ILE A 154 -13.61 45.96 19.59
N SER A 155 -13.84 45.97 18.27
CA SER A 155 -14.28 47.17 17.51
C SER A 155 -15.72 47.57 17.83
N THR A 156 -16.57 46.64 18.27
CA THR A 156 -17.99 46.86 18.55
C THR A 156 -18.22 47.32 20.00
N ILE A 157 -17.71 46.57 20.99
CA ILE A 157 -17.99 46.81 22.41
C ILE A 157 -16.77 47.20 23.24
N GLY A 158 -15.61 47.33 22.61
CA GLY A 158 -14.34 47.63 23.25
C GLY A 158 -13.68 46.44 23.93
N LEU A 159 -12.37 46.56 24.20
CA LEU A 159 -11.52 45.51 24.75
C LEU A 159 -12.00 44.98 26.11
N LYS A 160 -12.39 45.87 27.04
CA LYS A 160 -12.75 45.54 28.41
C LYS A 160 -13.98 44.60 28.47
N LEU A 161 -15.04 44.95 27.72
CA LEU A 161 -16.28 44.14 27.69
C LEU A 161 -16.08 42.82 26.95
N SER A 162 -15.27 42.84 25.86
CA SER A 162 -14.91 41.64 25.14
C SER A 162 -14.13 40.64 26.01
N LEU A 163 -13.16 41.10 26.83
CA LEU A 163 -12.42 40.22 27.74
C LEU A 163 -13.31 39.60 28.81
N TRP A 164 -14.27 40.33 29.35
CA TRP A 164 -15.23 39.77 30.30
C TRP A 164 -16.11 38.70 29.65
N ALA A 165 -16.64 38.96 28.48
CA ALA A 165 -17.52 38.02 27.75
C ALA A 165 -16.78 36.72 27.37
N LEU A 166 -15.47 36.80 27.12
CA LEU A 166 -14.65 35.65 26.72
C LEU A 166 -13.96 34.92 27.85
N LEU A 167 -14.11 35.40 29.12
CA LEU A 167 -13.44 34.83 30.28
C LEU A 167 -13.59 33.30 30.44
N PRO A 168 -14.75 32.65 30.13
CA PRO A 168 -14.89 31.20 30.24
C PRO A 168 -14.16 30.41 29.16
N LEU A 169 -13.85 31.00 28.00
CA LEU A 169 -13.28 30.25 26.84
C LEU A 169 -11.90 29.65 27.09
N PRO A 170 -10.93 30.29 27.76
CA PRO A 170 -9.66 29.68 28.10
C PRO A 170 -9.82 28.43 28.97
N PHE A 171 -10.79 28.45 29.92
CA PHE A 171 -11.09 27.27 30.75
C PHE A 171 -11.71 26.16 29.92
N LEU A 172 -12.59 26.49 28.98
CA LEU A 172 -13.12 25.54 28.01
C LEU A 172 -12.00 24.88 27.21
N ALA A 173 -11.03 25.63 26.69
CA ALA A 173 -9.88 25.10 25.94
C ALA A 173 -9.07 24.11 26.79
N LEU A 174 -8.78 24.45 28.06
CA LEU A 174 -8.07 23.55 28.96
C LEU A 174 -8.86 22.26 29.23
N LEU A 175 -10.18 22.38 29.41
CA LEU A 175 -11.06 21.25 29.62
C LEU A 175 -11.16 20.34 28.41
N ILE A 176 -11.31 20.91 27.19
CA ILE A 176 -11.27 20.15 25.91
C ILE A 176 -9.98 19.37 25.81
N ALA A 177 -8.84 19.97 26.15
CA ALA A 177 -7.54 19.30 26.10
C ALA A 177 -7.45 18.15 27.13
N ALA A 178 -8.00 18.31 28.33
CA ALA A 178 -8.02 17.28 29.38
C ALA A 178 -8.95 16.10 29.00
N VAL A 179 -10.17 16.41 28.59
CA VAL A 179 -11.17 15.40 28.16
C VAL A 179 -10.68 14.67 26.91
N GLY A 180 -10.08 15.39 25.95
CA GLY A 180 -9.51 14.80 24.75
C GLY A 180 -8.43 13.75 25.04
N LYS A 181 -7.54 13.99 26.01
CA LYS A 181 -6.55 13.00 26.46
C LYS A 181 -7.21 11.74 27.03
N LEU A 182 -8.28 11.91 27.83
CA LEU A 182 -9.00 10.80 28.42
C LEU A 182 -9.76 9.99 27.37
N ILE A 183 -10.43 10.65 26.41
CA ILE A 183 -11.10 10.00 25.26
C ILE A 183 -10.08 9.23 24.44
N PHE A 184 -8.91 9.82 24.15
CA PHE A 184 -7.84 9.16 23.39
C PHE A 184 -7.35 7.87 24.07
N ALA A 185 -7.10 7.90 25.38
CA ALA A 185 -6.66 6.72 26.12
C ALA A 185 -7.73 5.60 26.10
N ARG A 186 -9.01 5.97 26.27
CA ARG A 186 -10.13 5.00 26.22
C ARG A 186 -10.39 4.48 24.81
N SER A 187 -10.28 5.33 23.79
CA SER A 187 -10.41 4.93 22.38
C SER A 187 -9.37 3.87 21.99
N ARG A 188 -8.13 4.00 22.50
CA ARG A 188 -7.10 2.96 22.28
C ARG A 188 -7.51 1.62 22.89
N ALA A 189 -8.02 1.61 24.11
CA ALA A 189 -8.50 0.37 24.75
C ALA A 189 -9.70 -0.25 24.01
N VAL A 190 -10.56 0.56 23.41
CA VAL A 190 -11.65 0.11 22.52
C VAL A 190 -11.08 -0.52 21.25
N GLN A 191 -10.11 0.12 20.61
CA GLN A 191 -9.47 -0.41 19.39
C GLN A 191 -8.78 -1.76 19.66
N ASP A 192 -8.06 -1.89 20.79
CA ASP A 192 -7.40 -3.14 21.18
C ASP A 192 -8.41 -4.26 21.44
N SER A 193 -9.60 -3.96 22.01
CA SER A 193 -10.65 -4.95 22.21
C SER A 193 -11.37 -5.31 20.89
N PHE A 194 -11.55 -4.34 19.99
CA PHE A 194 -12.11 -4.60 18.67
C PHE A 194 -11.18 -5.45 17.81
N ALA A 195 -9.86 -5.23 17.89
CA ALA A 195 -8.89 -6.07 17.20
C ALA A 195 -8.99 -7.53 17.65
N ARG A 196 -9.04 -7.79 18.98
CA ARG A 196 -9.25 -9.14 19.51
C ARG A 196 -10.56 -9.78 19.06
N LEU A 197 -11.65 -9.00 19.04
CA LEU A 197 -12.94 -9.48 18.51
C LEU A 197 -12.84 -9.85 17.03
N SER A 198 -12.16 -9.02 16.25
CA SER A 198 -11.94 -9.26 14.81
C SER A 198 -11.07 -10.51 14.58
N ASP A 199 -10.03 -10.73 15.40
CA ASP A 199 -9.18 -11.92 15.34
C ASP A 199 -10.01 -13.19 15.57
N VAL A 200 -10.90 -13.20 16.58
CA VAL A 200 -11.81 -14.33 16.85
C VAL A 200 -12.72 -14.61 15.65
N VAL A 201 -13.29 -13.58 15.04
CA VAL A 201 -14.15 -13.73 13.86
C VAL A 201 -13.35 -14.26 12.66
N GLN A 202 -12.16 -13.70 12.42
CA GLN A 202 -11.31 -14.13 11.31
C GLN A 202 -10.86 -15.58 11.46
N GLU A 203 -10.46 -15.99 12.68
CA GLU A 203 -10.09 -17.38 12.98
C GLU A 203 -11.24 -18.34 12.71
N ASN A 204 -12.44 -18.00 13.19
CA ASN A 204 -13.64 -18.81 12.98
C ASN A 204 -14.04 -18.94 11.51
N ILE A 205 -14.05 -17.84 10.75
CA ILE A 205 -14.39 -17.86 9.32
C ILE A 205 -13.35 -18.68 8.53
N SER A 206 -12.08 -18.48 8.82
CA SER A 206 -10.99 -19.22 8.17
C SER A 206 -11.02 -20.70 8.52
N GLY A 207 -11.35 -21.02 9.78
CA GLY A 207 -11.41 -22.37 10.32
C GLY A 207 -12.80 -23.03 10.24
N VAL A 208 -13.79 -22.44 9.55
CA VAL A 208 -15.20 -22.88 9.61
C VAL A 208 -15.41 -24.38 9.32
N ARG A 209 -14.60 -24.94 8.40
CA ARG A 209 -14.66 -26.38 8.08
C ARG A 209 -14.26 -27.24 9.29
N VAL A 210 -13.27 -26.79 10.05
CA VAL A 210 -12.82 -27.49 11.27
C VAL A 210 -13.87 -27.37 12.36
N VAL A 211 -14.37 -26.15 12.61
CA VAL A 211 -15.46 -25.90 13.58
C VAL A 211 -16.65 -26.82 13.30
N LYS A 212 -17.08 -26.92 12.04
CA LYS A 212 -18.17 -27.78 11.58
C LYS A 212 -17.83 -29.26 11.73
N ALA A 213 -16.62 -29.69 11.33
CA ALA A 213 -16.20 -31.08 11.41
C ALA A 213 -16.13 -31.61 12.85
N TYR A 214 -15.83 -30.74 13.81
CA TYR A 214 -15.72 -31.10 15.23
C TYR A 214 -16.92 -30.67 16.09
N THR A 215 -17.96 -30.11 15.48
CA THR A 215 -19.21 -29.68 16.15
C THR A 215 -18.90 -28.69 17.32
N GLN A 216 -18.03 -27.71 17.09
CA GLN A 216 -17.56 -26.76 18.11
C GLN A 216 -18.27 -25.40 18.01
N GLU A 217 -19.39 -25.28 17.31
CA GLU A 217 -20.10 -24.01 17.08
C GLU A 217 -20.46 -23.33 18.41
N ALA A 218 -20.98 -24.08 19.39
CA ALA A 218 -21.38 -23.49 20.69
C ALA A 218 -20.17 -22.97 21.49
N ALA A 219 -19.02 -23.63 21.41
CA ALA A 219 -17.82 -23.20 22.10
C ALA A 219 -17.24 -21.92 21.46
N GLU A 220 -17.23 -21.84 20.13
CA GLU A 220 -16.77 -20.65 19.41
C GLU A 220 -17.75 -19.47 19.55
N GLU A 221 -19.07 -19.71 19.62
CA GLU A 221 -20.06 -18.70 19.93
C GLU A 221 -19.85 -18.10 21.35
N ALA A 222 -19.56 -18.96 22.34
CA ALA A 222 -19.26 -18.51 23.68
C ALA A 222 -17.97 -17.64 23.74
N LYS A 223 -16.93 -18.02 22.98
CA LYS A 223 -15.68 -17.26 22.86
C LYS A 223 -15.90 -15.90 22.19
N PHE A 224 -16.72 -15.86 21.15
CA PHE A 224 -17.14 -14.61 20.50
C PHE A 224 -17.91 -13.72 21.46
N ASP A 225 -18.88 -14.27 22.19
CA ASP A 225 -19.70 -13.54 23.16
C ASP A 225 -18.86 -12.89 24.28
N GLU A 226 -17.84 -13.61 24.77
CA GLU A 226 -16.92 -13.07 25.77
C GLU A 226 -16.14 -11.87 25.22
N ALA A 227 -15.55 -11.99 24.02
CA ALA A 227 -14.81 -10.92 23.35
C ALA A 227 -15.73 -9.72 23.05
N ASN A 228 -16.96 -9.95 22.61
CA ASN A 228 -17.96 -8.93 22.31
C ASN A 228 -18.41 -8.19 23.56
N ARG A 229 -18.60 -8.89 24.68
CA ARG A 229 -18.92 -8.23 25.98
C ARG A 229 -17.79 -7.35 26.48
N ASP A 230 -16.53 -7.76 26.32
CA ASP A 230 -15.37 -6.90 26.68
C ASP A 230 -15.32 -5.66 25.79
N TYR A 231 -15.52 -5.81 24.48
CA TYR A 231 -15.60 -4.69 23.55
C TYR A 231 -16.72 -3.71 23.94
N ILE A 232 -17.95 -4.18 24.14
CA ILE A 232 -19.09 -3.34 24.53
C ILE A 232 -18.81 -2.61 25.85
N ARG A 233 -18.23 -3.29 26.85
CA ARG A 233 -17.90 -2.69 28.15
C ARG A 233 -16.93 -1.51 27.98
N ARG A 234 -15.87 -1.68 27.19
CA ARG A 234 -14.87 -0.64 26.93
C ARG A 234 -15.45 0.48 26.09
N PHE A 235 -16.24 0.15 25.08
CA PHE A 235 -16.94 1.11 24.23
C PHE A 235 -17.89 1.97 25.06
N MET A 236 -18.71 1.38 25.92
CA MET A 236 -19.62 2.12 26.83
C MET A 236 -18.86 2.98 27.83
N ALA A 237 -17.70 2.53 28.30
CA ALA A 237 -16.85 3.34 29.18
C ALA A 237 -16.25 4.56 28.44
N MET A 238 -15.95 4.45 27.16
CA MET A 238 -15.55 5.57 26.31
C MET A 238 -16.72 6.51 26.06
N MET A 239 -17.89 5.96 25.66
CA MET A 239 -19.11 6.74 25.37
C MET A 239 -19.61 7.56 26.56
N ARG A 240 -19.43 7.09 27.78
CA ARG A 240 -19.78 7.89 28.99
C ARG A 240 -18.95 9.17 29.09
N VAL A 241 -17.70 9.15 28.67
CA VAL A 241 -16.83 10.33 28.68
C VAL A 241 -17.13 11.22 27.50
N ASP A 242 -17.27 10.62 26.31
CA ASP A 242 -17.59 11.32 25.06
C ASP A 242 -18.95 12.02 25.16
N GLY A 243 -19.96 11.35 25.72
CA GLY A 243 -21.29 11.90 25.93
C GLY A 243 -21.37 13.09 26.92
N LEU A 244 -20.32 13.30 27.72
CA LEU A 244 -20.21 14.51 28.56
C LEU A 244 -19.60 15.70 27.80
N PHE A 245 -19.00 15.48 26.66
CA PHE A 245 -18.29 16.52 25.91
C PHE A 245 -19.22 17.66 25.51
N ASP A 246 -20.31 17.36 24.77
CA ASP A 246 -21.25 18.36 24.28
C ASP A 246 -21.99 19.12 25.43
N PRO A 247 -22.52 18.47 26.48
CA PRO A 247 -23.07 19.17 27.61
C PRO A 247 -22.10 20.13 28.31
N VAL A 248 -20.84 19.73 28.43
CA VAL A 248 -19.80 20.57 29.02
C VAL A 248 -19.45 21.76 28.15
N VAL A 249 -19.27 21.57 26.83
CA VAL A 249 -19.12 22.67 25.89
C VAL A 249 -20.30 23.63 25.97
N GLY A 250 -21.53 23.09 25.99
CA GLY A 250 -22.76 23.87 26.15
C GLY A 250 -22.84 24.67 27.43
N LEU A 251 -22.35 24.09 28.54
CA LEU A 251 -22.27 24.79 29.83
C LEU A 251 -21.35 26.01 29.77
N PHE A 252 -20.12 25.85 29.21
CA PHE A 252 -19.18 26.97 29.08
C PHE A 252 -19.68 28.03 28.11
N ALA A 253 -20.30 27.62 27.00
CA ALA A 253 -20.95 28.55 26.06
C ALA A 253 -22.08 29.33 26.81
N GLY A 254 -22.91 28.63 27.59
CA GLY A 254 -23.94 29.25 28.42
C GLY A 254 -23.36 30.23 29.43
N LEU A 255 -22.24 29.91 30.08
CA LEU A 255 -21.54 30.84 30.99
C LEU A 255 -21.05 32.11 30.26
N CYS A 256 -20.59 32.01 29.03
CA CYS A 256 -20.25 33.20 28.22
C CYS A 256 -21.49 34.09 28.03
N TYR A 257 -22.66 33.52 27.72
CA TYR A 257 -23.90 34.28 27.58
C TYR A 257 -24.37 34.88 28.92
N VAL A 258 -24.27 34.14 30.03
CA VAL A 258 -24.60 34.69 31.35
C VAL A 258 -23.73 35.89 31.68
N ILE A 259 -22.43 35.81 31.45
CA ILE A 259 -21.51 36.95 31.67
C ILE A 259 -21.81 38.09 30.70
N ALA A 260 -22.12 37.79 29.42
CA ALA A 260 -22.50 38.80 28.43
C ALA A 260 -23.78 39.56 28.87
N ILE A 261 -24.78 38.87 29.44
CA ILE A 261 -25.97 39.51 30.00
C ILE A 261 -25.62 40.34 31.23
N ALA A 262 -24.80 39.80 32.17
CA ALA A 262 -24.50 40.45 33.42
C ALA A 262 -23.61 41.70 33.28
N VAL A 263 -22.60 41.69 32.44
CA VAL A 263 -21.60 42.76 32.33
C VAL A 263 -21.87 43.66 31.12
N PRO A 264 -21.82 43.20 29.86
CA PRO A 264 -22.23 44.04 28.73
C PRO A 264 -23.69 44.49 28.78
N GLY A 265 -24.65 43.65 29.28
CA GLY A 265 -26.03 44.06 29.47
C GLY A 265 -26.21 45.25 30.43
N ARG A 266 -25.41 45.34 31.52
CA ARG A 266 -25.37 46.55 32.34
C ARG A 266 -24.80 47.76 31.60
N ALA A 267 -23.87 47.57 30.71
CA ALA A 267 -23.31 48.64 29.88
C ALA A 267 -24.38 49.20 28.90
N VAL A 268 -25.28 48.34 28.39
CA VAL A 268 -26.45 48.80 27.59
C VAL A 268 -27.36 49.69 28.48
N LEU A 269 -27.72 49.25 29.71
CA LEU A 269 -28.56 50.03 30.59
C LEU A 269 -27.95 51.38 31.01
N ARG A 270 -26.63 51.53 30.92
CA ARG A 270 -25.91 52.76 31.17
C ARG A 270 -25.70 53.62 29.93
N GLY A 271 -26.13 53.14 28.75
CA GLY A 271 -25.91 53.81 27.47
C GLY A 271 -24.44 53.79 26.99
N GLU A 272 -23.60 52.90 27.54
CA GLU A 272 -22.18 52.76 27.13
C GLU A 272 -22.04 52.01 25.78
N ILE A 273 -22.99 51.10 25.45
CA ILE A 273 -23.11 50.39 24.20
C ILE A 273 -24.59 50.34 23.77
N SER A 274 -24.86 50.17 22.48
CA SER A 274 -26.20 50.04 21.94
C SER A 274 -26.84 48.64 22.17
N VAL A 275 -28.15 48.53 22.00
CA VAL A 275 -28.85 47.25 21.99
C VAL A 275 -28.39 46.36 20.80
N GLY A 276 -28.13 47.01 19.64
CA GLY A 276 -27.59 46.35 18.49
C GLY A 276 -26.16 45.83 18.67
N ASP A 277 -25.30 46.59 19.39
CA ASP A 277 -23.98 46.12 19.77
C ASP A 277 -24.03 44.89 20.65
N PHE A 278 -24.97 44.85 21.58
CA PHE A 278 -25.21 43.69 22.44
C PHE A 278 -25.72 42.48 21.66
N ALA A 279 -26.62 42.69 20.68
CA ALA A 279 -27.10 41.63 19.78
C ALA A 279 -25.94 41.07 18.95
N SER A 280 -25.09 41.94 18.37
CA SER A 280 -23.88 41.54 17.65
C SER A 280 -22.93 40.69 18.52
N LEU A 281 -22.69 41.11 19.75
CA LEU A 281 -21.85 40.39 20.73
C LEU A 281 -22.30 38.95 20.95
N THR A 282 -23.60 38.74 21.12
CA THR A 282 -24.15 37.39 21.37
C THR A 282 -23.88 36.46 20.16
N MET A 283 -23.96 36.98 18.94
CA MET A 283 -23.64 36.22 17.73
C MET A 283 -22.13 35.92 17.66
N TYR A 284 -21.25 36.89 17.97
CA TYR A 284 -19.81 36.69 17.97
C TYR A 284 -19.36 35.63 18.98
N ILE A 285 -19.95 35.58 20.17
CA ILE A 285 -19.68 34.52 21.16
C ILE A 285 -19.96 33.13 20.55
N GLY A 286 -21.11 32.98 19.87
CA GLY A 286 -21.46 31.73 19.20
C GLY A 286 -20.46 31.31 18.14
N MET A 287 -19.89 32.28 17.39
CA MET A 287 -18.91 32.00 16.34
C MET A 287 -17.55 31.51 16.85
N LEU A 288 -17.18 31.81 18.12
CA LEU A 288 -15.91 31.39 18.71
C LEU A 288 -15.90 29.96 19.25
N ILE A 289 -17.07 29.33 19.42
CA ILE A 289 -17.15 27.97 20.00
C ILE A 289 -16.54 26.94 19.04
N TRP A 290 -16.90 27.00 17.75
CA TRP A 290 -16.41 26.05 16.75
C TRP A 290 -14.88 26.03 16.58
N PRO A 291 -14.18 27.17 16.42
CA PRO A 291 -12.72 27.19 16.37
C PRO A 291 -12.03 26.51 17.56
N MET A 292 -12.59 26.64 18.76
CA MET A 292 -12.05 25.99 19.95
C MET A 292 -12.10 24.46 19.86
N ILE A 293 -13.21 23.91 19.35
CA ILE A 293 -13.37 22.47 19.14
C ILE A 293 -12.44 22.00 18.02
N ALA A 294 -12.40 22.73 16.91
CA ALA A 294 -11.61 22.40 15.74
C ALA A 294 -10.10 22.32 16.02
N MET A 295 -9.57 23.15 16.91
CA MET A 295 -8.15 23.12 17.32
C MET A 295 -7.75 21.77 17.90
N GLY A 296 -8.63 21.10 18.66
CA GLY A 296 -8.39 19.75 19.16
C GLY A 296 -8.27 18.71 18.03
N TRP A 297 -9.12 18.81 17.03
CA TRP A 297 -9.09 17.92 15.86
C TRP A 297 -7.86 18.14 14.98
N VAL A 298 -7.46 19.38 14.79
CA VAL A 298 -6.24 19.76 14.04
C VAL A 298 -5.02 19.03 14.60
N VAL A 299 -4.82 19.05 15.91
CA VAL A 299 -3.69 18.36 16.56
C VAL A 299 -3.71 16.86 16.23
N HIS A 300 -4.87 16.22 16.32
CA HIS A 300 -5.01 14.79 16.02
C HIS A 300 -4.75 14.46 14.55
N ILE A 301 -5.30 15.26 13.60
CA ILE A 301 -5.08 15.08 12.17
C ILE A 301 -3.59 15.21 11.84
N ILE A 302 -2.94 16.24 12.40
CA ILE A 302 -1.51 16.49 12.20
C ILE A 302 -0.66 15.33 12.73
N GLN A 303 -0.89 14.89 13.97
CA GLN A 303 -0.13 13.79 14.57
C GLN A 303 -0.27 12.48 13.77
N ARG A 304 -1.51 12.10 13.44
CA ARG A 304 -1.78 10.87 12.67
C ARG A 304 -1.16 10.93 11.29
N GLY A 305 -1.28 12.04 10.59
CA GLY A 305 -0.74 12.14 9.24
C GLY A 305 0.78 12.23 9.21
N PHE A 306 1.44 12.87 10.20
CA PHE A 306 2.91 12.82 10.27
C PHE A 306 3.44 11.43 10.61
N ALA A 307 2.76 10.67 11.47
CA ALA A 307 3.13 9.28 11.73
C ALA A 307 3.00 8.41 10.47
N ALA A 308 1.92 8.59 9.71
CA ALA A 308 1.72 7.91 8.42
C ALA A 308 2.78 8.31 7.38
N PHE A 309 3.07 9.61 7.26
CA PHE A 309 4.12 10.08 6.34
C PHE A 309 5.52 9.56 6.72
N ALA A 310 5.81 9.42 8.01
CA ALA A 310 7.08 8.86 8.47
C ALA A 310 7.28 7.43 7.97
N ARG A 311 6.24 6.57 8.02
CA ARG A 311 6.27 5.20 7.48
C ARG A 311 6.46 5.17 5.96
N ILE A 312 5.68 5.98 5.23
CA ILE A 312 5.82 6.10 3.76
C ILE A 312 7.25 6.54 3.40
N ARG A 313 7.78 7.51 4.12
CA ARG A 313 9.13 8.04 3.89
C ARG A 313 10.21 7.00 4.16
N GLU A 314 10.05 6.17 5.17
CA GLU A 314 10.98 5.07 5.47
C GLU A 314 11.11 4.15 4.25
N VAL A 315 9.99 3.75 3.66
CA VAL A 315 9.99 2.95 2.42
C VAL A 315 10.62 3.71 1.26
N LEU A 316 10.26 4.99 1.04
CA LEU A 316 10.81 5.81 -0.04
C LEU A 316 12.33 6.07 0.08
N LEU A 317 12.90 5.94 1.27
CA LEU A 317 14.34 6.09 1.51
C LEU A 317 15.10 4.76 1.48
N THR A 318 14.41 3.62 1.43
CA THR A 318 15.04 2.32 1.30
C THR A 318 15.68 2.20 -0.07
N GLU A 319 16.99 2.04 -0.12
CA GLU A 319 17.67 1.84 -1.39
C GLU A 319 17.47 0.39 -1.88
N PRO A 320 17.23 0.19 -3.19
CA PRO A 320 17.25 -1.14 -3.78
C PRO A 320 18.62 -1.80 -3.58
N GLU A 321 18.64 -3.02 -3.05
CA GLU A 321 19.89 -3.81 -2.92
C GLU A 321 20.44 -4.21 -4.28
N VAL A 322 19.54 -4.63 -5.19
CA VAL A 322 19.87 -5.00 -6.56
C VAL A 322 19.65 -3.79 -7.47
N LYS A 323 20.76 -3.27 -8.00
CA LYS A 323 20.78 -2.10 -8.91
C LYS A 323 21.89 -2.25 -9.95
N ASP A 324 21.80 -1.51 -11.03
CA ASP A 324 22.90 -1.46 -12.00
C ASP A 324 24.16 -0.89 -11.37
N ALA A 325 25.32 -1.43 -11.76
CA ALA A 325 26.60 -0.86 -11.41
C ALA A 325 26.75 0.54 -12.06
N PRO A 326 27.58 1.44 -11.47
CA PRO A 326 27.84 2.76 -12.07
C PRO A 326 28.38 2.67 -13.50
N GLU A 327 29.18 1.64 -13.76
CA GLU A 327 29.69 1.29 -15.10
C GLU A 327 29.23 -0.13 -15.42
N THR A 328 28.44 -0.29 -16.48
CA THR A 328 27.97 -1.58 -16.95
C THR A 328 28.77 -2.00 -18.18
N ALA A 329 29.02 -3.31 -18.33
CA ALA A 329 29.65 -3.89 -19.48
C ALA A 329 28.62 -4.54 -20.40
N GLU A 330 28.67 -4.27 -21.69
CA GLU A 330 27.82 -4.93 -22.66
C GLU A 330 28.56 -6.12 -23.31
N PRO A 331 27.90 -7.26 -23.52
CA PRO A 331 28.49 -8.38 -24.22
C PRO A 331 28.78 -8.02 -25.68
N PRO A 332 29.77 -8.67 -26.32
CA PRO A 332 30.11 -8.42 -27.71
C PRO A 332 28.89 -8.54 -28.64
N GLY A 333 28.59 -7.47 -29.40
CA GLY A 333 27.42 -7.40 -30.28
C GLY A 333 26.10 -7.10 -29.58
N GLY A 334 26.12 -6.68 -28.30
CA GLY A 334 24.92 -6.26 -27.53
C GLY A 334 23.91 -7.38 -27.23
N ARG A 335 24.29 -8.65 -27.41
CA ARG A 335 23.44 -9.82 -27.21
C ARG A 335 24.14 -10.88 -26.38
N VAL A 336 23.39 -11.44 -25.43
CA VAL A 336 23.85 -12.59 -24.63
C VAL A 336 23.77 -13.86 -25.47
N ARG A 337 24.85 -14.67 -25.48
CA ARG A 337 24.91 -15.99 -26.12
C ARG A 337 24.46 -17.11 -25.20
N GLY A 338 24.63 -16.91 -23.89
CA GLY A 338 24.18 -17.84 -22.87
C GLY A 338 25.24 -18.79 -22.33
N GLU A 339 26.52 -18.47 -22.42
CA GLU A 339 27.55 -19.15 -21.64
C GLU A 339 27.40 -18.76 -20.15
N ILE A 340 27.36 -19.75 -19.26
CA ILE A 340 27.22 -19.51 -17.82
C ILE A 340 28.40 -20.15 -17.09
N GLU A 341 29.13 -19.34 -16.34
CA GLU A 341 30.23 -19.83 -15.52
C GLU A 341 30.03 -19.40 -14.08
N ILE A 342 30.16 -20.35 -13.15
CA ILE A 342 30.05 -20.14 -11.71
C ILE A 342 31.34 -20.59 -11.07
N ARG A 343 31.99 -19.69 -10.29
CA ARG A 343 33.28 -19.90 -9.66
C ARG A 343 33.15 -19.73 -8.15
N ASP A 344 33.39 -20.79 -7.42
CA ASP A 344 33.42 -20.82 -5.95
C ASP A 344 32.25 -20.06 -5.29
N LEU A 345 31.06 -20.22 -5.83
CA LEU A 345 29.88 -19.50 -5.36
C LEU A 345 29.44 -20.00 -3.99
N THR A 346 29.60 -19.14 -2.99
CA THR A 346 29.07 -19.33 -1.63
C THR A 346 28.07 -18.22 -1.35
N PHE A 347 26.80 -18.57 -1.10
CA PHE A 347 25.72 -17.60 -0.91
C PHE A 347 24.94 -17.82 0.39
N ARG A 348 24.55 -16.70 1.02
CA ARG A 348 23.75 -16.64 2.25
C ARG A 348 22.67 -15.57 2.09
N TYR A 349 21.42 -15.86 2.50
CA TYR A 349 20.36 -14.84 2.53
C TYR A 349 20.54 -13.82 3.67
N VAL A 350 21.19 -14.24 4.75
CA VAL A 350 21.50 -13.38 5.91
C VAL A 350 23.01 -13.46 6.14
N PRO A 351 23.72 -12.34 6.32
CA PRO A 351 25.18 -12.32 6.41
C PRO A 351 25.77 -13.34 7.40
N ASP A 352 25.18 -13.48 8.58
CA ASP A 352 25.64 -14.39 9.65
C ASP A 352 24.92 -15.75 9.63
N GLY A 353 24.08 -16.00 8.63
CA GLY A 353 23.33 -17.25 8.48
C GLY A 353 24.17 -18.40 7.90
N PRO A 354 23.66 -19.64 7.93
CA PRO A 354 24.30 -20.76 7.26
C PRO A 354 24.33 -20.56 5.74
N PRO A 355 25.36 -21.03 5.03
CA PRO A 355 25.42 -20.95 3.58
C PRO A 355 24.31 -21.83 2.98
N VAL A 356 23.59 -21.26 2.01
CA VAL A 356 22.57 -21.97 1.22
C VAL A 356 23.21 -22.62 -0.01
N LEU A 357 24.23 -21.96 -0.58
CA LEU A 357 25.15 -22.51 -1.57
C LEU A 357 26.55 -22.38 -1.02
N ASP A 358 27.39 -23.38 -1.24
CA ASP A 358 28.72 -23.47 -0.61
C ASP A 358 29.73 -24.08 -1.60
N GLY A 359 30.59 -23.23 -2.17
CA GLY A 359 31.65 -23.61 -3.07
C GLY A 359 31.19 -24.21 -4.40
N ILE A 360 30.12 -23.67 -5.00
CA ILE A 360 29.60 -24.16 -6.29
C ILE A 360 30.52 -23.73 -7.43
N ASN A 361 31.02 -24.71 -8.19
CA ASN A 361 31.78 -24.52 -9.41
C ASN A 361 31.04 -25.21 -10.58
N LEU A 362 30.74 -24.47 -11.65
CA LEU A 362 29.95 -24.97 -12.77
C LEU A 362 30.24 -24.17 -14.03
N HIS A 363 30.33 -24.86 -15.18
CA HIS A 363 30.46 -24.23 -16.47
C HIS A 363 29.46 -24.85 -17.45
N ILE A 364 28.64 -24.02 -18.07
CA ILE A 364 27.58 -24.42 -19.01
C ILE A 364 27.84 -23.69 -20.33
N LYS A 365 28.04 -24.43 -21.40
CA LYS A 365 28.29 -23.89 -22.74
C LYS A 365 26.98 -23.38 -23.35
N PRO A 366 27.04 -22.42 -24.29
CA PRO A 366 25.86 -22.00 -25.07
C PRO A 366 25.16 -23.20 -25.71
N GLY A 367 23.83 -23.27 -25.57
CA GLY A 367 23.02 -24.36 -26.12
C GLY A 367 23.05 -25.67 -25.31
N GLN A 368 23.81 -25.74 -24.22
CA GLN A 368 23.87 -26.93 -23.36
C GLN A 368 22.70 -26.94 -22.36
N THR A 369 22.19 -28.13 -22.09
CA THR A 369 21.18 -28.36 -21.05
C THR A 369 21.81 -28.87 -19.78
N LEU A 370 21.62 -28.13 -18.66
CA LEU A 370 21.97 -28.55 -17.32
C LEU A 370 20.73 -29.08 -16.57
N GLY A 371 20.81 -30.29 -16.06
CA GLY A 371 19.85 -30.86 -15.12
C GLY A 371 20.32 -30.66 -13.68
N ILE A 372 19.46 -30.13 -12.81
CA ILE A 372 19.76 -29.98 -11.37
C ILE A 372 18.76 -30.84 -10.57
N LEU A 373 19.29 -31.88 -9.94
CA LEU A 373 18.51 -32.78 -9.06
C LEU A 373 18.89 -32.52 -7.60
N GLY A 374 17.95 -32.66 -6.68
CA GLY A 374 18.22 -32.55 -5.24
C GLY A 374 16.96 -32.47 -4.41
N ARG A 375 17.10 -32.70 -3.11
CA ARG A 375 15.97 -32.60 -2.17
C ARG A 375 15.51 -31.15 -1.98
N THR A 376 14.28 -30.97 -1.49
CA THR A 376 13.80 -29.64 -1.08
C THR A 376 14.77 -29.03 -0.06
N GLY A 377 15.07 -27.72 -0.22
CA GLY A 377 16.04 -27.01 0.64
C GLY A 377 17.51 -27.23 0.28
N SER A 378 17.87 -27.91 -0.83
CA SER A 378 19.27 -28.10 -1.21
C SER A 378 19.92 -26.88 -1.90
N GLY A 379 19.17 -25.80 -2.20
CA GLY A 379 19.69 -24.57 -2.83
C GLY A 379 19.39 -24.41 -4.33
N LYS A 380 18.65 -25.31 -4.96
CA LYS A 380 18.34 -25.32 -6.43
C LYS A 380 17.73 -23.99 -6.92
N SER A 381 16.61 -23.60 -6.32
CA SER A 381 15.91 -22.36 -6.69
C SER A 381 16.71 -21.10 -6.34
N THR A 382 17.57 -21.17 -5.33
CA THR A 382 18.51 -20.09 -5.00
C THR A 382 19.51 -19.88 -6.14
N LEU A 383 20.05 -20.96 -6.72
CA LEU A 383 20.94 -20.86 -7.87
C LEU A 383 20.28 -20.18 -9.07
N ALA A 384 19.02 -20.58 -9.38
CA ALA A 384 18.22 -19.94 -10.44
C ALA A 384 17.96 -18.44 -10.16
N ALA A 385 17.67 -18.10 -8.90
CA ALA A 385 17.41 -16.71 -8.49
C ALA A 385 18.64 -15.81 -8.62
N LEU A 386 19.84 -16.33 -8.32
CA LEU A 386 21.10 -15.61 -8.47
C LEU A 386 21.47 -15.36 -9.94
N LEU A 387 21.21 -16.30 -10.83
CA LEU A 387 21.42 -16.13 -12.28
C LEU A 387 20.58 -14.97 -12.85
N ALA A 388 19.33 -14.83 -12.41
CA ALA A 388 18.43 -13.75 -12.82
C ALA A 388 18.62 -12.44 -12.00
N ARG A 389 19.58 -12.41 -11.11
CA ARG A 389 19.79 -11.32 -10.14
C ARG A 389 18.47 -10.91 -9.46
N VAL A 390 17.72 -11.88 -8.97
CA VAL A 390 16.65 -11.64 -7.99
C VAL A 390 17.28 -11.25 -6.66
N PHE A 391 18.43 -11.86 -6.37
CA PHE A 391 19.40 -11.49 -5.33
C PHE A 391 20.77 -11.35 -5.98
N ASP A 392 21.60 -10.42 -5.52
CA ASP A 392 22.94 -10.26 -6.03
C ASP A 392 23.87 -11.37 -5.49
N PRO A 393 24.57 -12.13 -6.36
CA PRO A 393 25.61 -13.04 -5.94
C PRO A 393 26.84 -12.28 -5.44
N PRO A 394 27.75 -12.90 -4.68
CA PRO A 394 29.05 -12.33 -4.41
C PRO A 394 29.79 -12.01 -5.72
N ARG A 395 30.47 -10.85 -5.75
CA ARG A 395 31.21 -10.41 -6.94
C ARG A 395 32.29 -11.43 -7.32
N GLY A 396 32.46 -11.67 -8.61
CA GLY A 396 33.45 -12.61 -9.15
C GLY A 396 33.05 -14.07 -9.06
N THR A 397 31.78 -14.37 -8.78
CA THR A 397 31.31 -15.76 -8.65
C THR A 397 30.38 -16.23 -9.75
N VAL A 398 29.63 -15.36 -10.41
CA VAL A 398 28.68 -15.72 -11.47
C VAL A 398 28.94 -14.87 -12.70
N PHE A 399 29.18 -15.51 -13.83
CA PHE A 399 29.49 -14.87 -15.09
C PHE A 399 28.53 -15.34 -16.18
N ILE A 400 28.15 -14.44 -17.07
CA ILE A 400 27.42 -14.73 -18.31
C ILE A 400 28.24 -14.16 -19.46
N ASP A 401 28.59 -15.02 -20.44
CA ASP A 401 29.47 -14.71 -21.57
C ASP A 401 30.80 -14.07 -21.14
N GLY A 402 31.36 -14.54 -20.00
CA GLY A 402 32.60 -14.06 -19.42
C GLY A 402 32.50 -12.74 -18.66
N ILE A 403 31.33 -12.11 -18.57
CA ILE A 403 31.10 -10.87 -17.82
C ILE A 403 30.42 -11.20 -16.49
N ASP A 404 30.92 -10.62 -15.39
CA ASP A 404 30.26 -10.74 -14.09
C ASP A 404 28.80 -10.22 -14.20
N VAL A 405 27.85 -10.99 -13.68
CA VAL A 405 26.43 -10.61 -13.75
C VAL A 405 26.15 -9.28 -13.04
N LEU A 406 26.99 -8.87 -12.09
CA LEU A 406 26.87 -7.57 -11.41
C LEU A 406 27.25 -6.38 -12.32
N ASP A 407 28.03 -6.62 -13.34
CA ASP A 407 28.46 -5.60 -14.30
C ASP A 407 27.58 -5.57 -15.56
N LEU A 408 26.70 -6.58 -15.76
CA LEU A 408 25.71 -6.57 -16.83
C LEU A 408 24.54 -5.64 -16.48
N PRO A 409 24.03 -4.85 -17.46
CA PRO A 409 22.78 -4.11 -17.28
C PRO A 409 21.63 -5.05 -16.90
N LEU A 410 20.93 -4.77 -15.77
CA LEU A 410 19.83 -5.61 -15.27
C LEU A 410 18.75 -5.87 -16.32
N ASN A 411 18.43 -4.85 -17.10
CA ASN A 411 17.42 -4.98 -18.14
C ASN A 411 17.86 -5.97 -19.25
N LEU A 412 19.13 -5.90 -19.68
CA LEU A 412 19.69 -6.82 -20.66
C LEU A 412 19.74 -8.25 -20.08
N LEU A 413 20.28 -8.41 -18.88
CA LEU A 413 20.36 -9.70 -18.19
C LEU A 413 18.97 -10.35 -18.08
N ARG A 414 18.00 -9.63 -17.52
CA ARG A 414 16.66 -10.15 -17.31
C ARG A 414 15.88 -10.39 -18.59
N ARG A 415 16.13 -9.63 -19.65
CA ARG A 415 15.58 -9.93 -21.00
C ARG A 415 16.17 -11.21 -21.58
N SER A 416 17.43 -11.50 -21.28
CA SER A 416 18.14 -12.67 -21.79
C SER A 416 17.84 -13.97 -21.04
N ILE A 417 17.08 -13.94 -19.94
CA ILE A 417 16.70 -15.11 -19.15
C ILE A 417 15.18 -15.26 -19.13
N ALA A 418 14.66 -16.37 -19.68
CA ALA A 418 13.28 -16.80 -19.48
C ALA A 418 13.23 -17.76 -18.29
N ALA A 419 12.60 -17.38 -17.21
CA ALA A 419 12.49 -18.20 -16.01
C ALA A 419 11.04 -18.58 -15.71
N VAL A 420 10.81 -19.86 -15.44
CA VAL A 420 9.55 -20.39 -14.93
C VAL A 420 9.80 -20.80 -13.48
N PRO A 421 9.28 -20.06 -12.49
CA PRO A 421 9.45 -20.40 -11.09
C PRO A 421 8.59 -21.59 -10.70
N GLN A 422 8.92 -22.25 -9.58
CA GLN A 422 8.20 -23.38 -9.02
C GLN A 422 6.71 -23.09 -8.80
N GLU A 423 6.39 -21.90 -8.26
CA GLU A 423 5.02 -21.39 -8.16
C GLU A 423 4.78 -20.34 -9.25
N SER A 424 4.01 -20.74 -10.26
CA SER A 424 3.64 -19.81 -11.35
C SER A 424 2.58 -18.81 -10.88
N PHE A 425 2.97 -17.56 -10.77
CA PHE A 425 2.05 -16.46 -10.47
C PHE A 425 1.35 -15.99 -11.75
N LEU A 426 0.02 -15.89 -11.69
CA LEU A 426 -0.80 -15.33 -12.75
C LEU A 426 -1.50 -14.07 -12.25
N PHE A 427 -1.52 -13.04 -13.11
CA PHE A 427 -2.20 -11.79 -12.84
C PHE A 427 -3.71 -11.94 -13.06
N SER A 428 -4.50 -11.12 -12.38
CA SER A 428 -5.95 -11.02 -12.62
C SER A 428 -6.24 -10.32 -13.96
N ARG A 429 -5.96 -11.06 -15.03
CA ARG A 429 -6.09 -10.67 -16.44
C ARG A 429 -6.59 -11.87 -17.23
N THR A 430 -6.82 -11.71 -18.53
CA THR A 430 -7.17 -12.85 -19.39
C THR A 430 -6.00 -13.87 -19.51
N VAL A 431 -6.31 -15.10 -19.90
CA VAL A 431 -5.28 -16.12 -20.18
C VAL A 431 -4.32 -15.61 -21.27
N ARG A 432 -4.85 -14.97 -22.33
CA ARG A 432 -4.08 -14.33 -23.40
C ARG A 432 -3.08 -13.33 -22.84
N GLU A 433 -3.52 -12.40 -22.01
CA GLU A 433 -2.66 -11.37 -21.42
C GLU A 433 -1.63 -11.96 -20.44
N ASN A 434 -1.97 -13.06 -19.76
CA ASN A 434 -1.03 -13.76 -18.91
C ASN A 434 0.08 -14.44 -19.69
N ILE A 435 -0.22 -15.08 -20.83
CA ILE A 435 0.79 -15.66 -21.72
C ILE A 435 1.61 -14.53 -22.36
N GLY A 436 0.94 -13.49 -22.89
CA GLY A 436 1.54 -12.32 -23.51
C GLY A 436 2.23 -11.33 -22.56
N PHE A 437 2.38 -11.67 -21.29
CA PHE A 437 3.08 -10.82 -20.32
C PHE A 437 4.60 -10.67 -20.61
N ALA A 438 5.16 -11.55 -21.44
CA ALA A 438 6.53 -11.43 -21.93
C ALA A 438 6.75 -10.08 -22.67
N PRO A 439 7.94 -9.44 -22.54
CA PRO A 439 8.22 -8.17 -23.20
C PRO A 439 8.11 -8.29 -24.73
N GLY A 440 7.33 -7.43 -25.35
CA GLY A 440 7.11 -7.39 -26.82
C GLY A 440 5.64 -7.27 -27.17
N GLU A 441 5.36 -7.14 -28.47
CA GLU A 441 4.02 -7.26 -29.04
C GLU A 441 3.89 -8.64 -29.68
N TRP A 442 2.85 -9.39 -29.28
CA TRP A 442 2.69 -10.78 -29.70
C TRP A 442 1.42 -10.95 -30.51
N THR A 443 1.54 -11.65 -31.64
CA THR A 443 0.37 -12.04 -32.42
C THR A 443 -0.38 -13.16 -31.73
N GLU A 444 -1.66 -13.31 -32.07
CA GLU A 444 -2.48 -14.41 -31.54
C GLU A 444 -1.86 -15.78 -31.85
N GLU A 445 -1.32 -15.96 -33.06
CA GLU A 445 -0.71 -17.23 -33.46
C GLU A 445 0.54 -17.56 -32.63
N GLN A 446 1.37 -16.56 -32.29
CA GLN A 446 2.53 -16.77 -31.41
C GLN A 446 2.10 -17.18 -30.00
N ILE A 447 1.05 -16.56 -29.45
CA ILE A 447 0.48 -16.91 -28.15
C ILE A 447 -0.06 -18.35 -28.17
N ARG A 448 -0.79 -18.73 -29.23
CA ARG A 448 -1.31 -20.09 -29.41
C ARG A 448 -0.19 -21.12 -29.57
N GLN A 449 0.83 -20.79 -30.35
CA GLN A 449 1.99 -21.66 -30.53
C GLN A 449 2.73 -21.91 -29.20
N ALA A 450 2.91 -20.88 -28.38
CA ALA A 450 3.48 -21.03 -27.05
C ALA A 450 2.61 -21.91 -26.14
N ALA A 451 1.29 -21.75 -26.21
CA ALA A 451 0.34 -22.58 -25.47
C ALA A 451 0.34 -24.06 -25.94
N ARG A 452 0.47 -24.31 -27.24
CA ARG A 452 0.65 -25.66 -27.81
C ARG A 452 1.92 -26.32 -27.31
N THR A 453 3.03 -25.60 -27.35
CA THR A 453 4.32 -26.10 -26.85
C THR A 453 4.25 -26.47 -25.38
N ALA A 454 3.56 -25.68 -24.57
CA ALA A 454 3.33 -25.95 -23.13
C ALA A 454 2.16 -26.93 -22.87
N GLN A 455 1.54 -27.50 -23.92
CA GLN A 455 0.43 -28.47 -23.82
C GLN A 455 -0.76 -27.94 -22.99
N VAL A 456 -1.12 -26.65 -23.13
CA VAL A 456 -2.23 -26.03 -22.41
C VAL A 456 -3.33 -25.50 -23.34
N GLU A 457 -3.11 -25.43 -24.67
CA GLU A 457 -4.09 -24.89 -25.61
C GLU A 457 -5.41 -25.67 -25.58
N GLN A 458 -5.34 -27.01 -25.53
CA GLN A 458 -6.54 -27.83 -25.48
C GLN A 458 -7.37 -27.54 -24.23
N ASP A 459 -6.73 -27.44 -23.06
CA ASP A 459 -7.41 -27.08 -21.81
C ASP A 459 -8.08 -25.70 -21.91
N ILE A 460 -7.38 -24.72 -22.53
CA ILE A 460 -7.92 -23.38 -22.71
C ILE A 460 -9.18 -23.37 -23.56
N LEU A 461 -9.19 -24.16 -24.66
CA LEU A 461 -10.30 -24.19 -25.61
C LEU A 461 -11.48 -25.05 -25.15
N GLU A 462 -11.24 -26.13 -24.41
CA GLU A 462 -12.27 -27.10 -24.02
C GLU A 462 -12.87 -26.83 -22.64
N PHE A 463 -12.04 -26.39 -21.67
CA PHE A 463 -12.48 -26.26 -20.29
C PHE A 463 -12.73 -24.83 -19.81
N LEU A 464 -12.22 -23.82 -20.54
CA LEU A 464 -12.41 -22.43 -20.11
C LEU A 464 -13.58 -21.78 -20.87
N PRO A 465 -14.54 -21.12 -20.15
CA PRO A 465 -15.79 -20.65 -20.76
C PRO A 465 -15.64 -19.67 -21.94
N GLN A 466 -14.54 -18.89 -21.93
CA GLN A 466 -14.24 -17.89 -22.96
C GLN A 466 -12.87 -18.16 -23.63
N GLY A 467 -12.34 -19.38 -23.50
CA GLY A 467 -11.05 -19.74 -24.07
C GLY A 467 -9.93 -18.79 -23.58
N TYR A 468 -9.17 -18.23 -24.50
CA TYR A 468 -8.08 -17.30 -24.21
C TYR A 468 -8.54 -15.98 -23.54
N GLU A 469 -9.80 -15.58 -23.69
CA GLU A 469 -10.37 -14.36 -23.09
C GLU A 469 -10.91 -14.62 -21.67
N THR A 470 -10.82 -15.85 -21.17
CA THR A 470 -11.22 -16.17 -19.80
C THR A 470 -10.36 -15.40 -18.81
N MET A 471 -11.03 -14.64 -17.92
CA MET A 471 -10.37 -13.92 -16.81
C MET A 471 -9.84 -14.90 -15.78
N VAL A 472 -8.58 -14.81 -15.52
CA VAL A 472 -7.90 -15.54 -14.45
C VAL A 472 -8.06 -14.74 -13.16
N GLY A 473 -8.75 -15.30 -12.16
CA GLY A 473 -8.93 -14.64 -10.86
C GLY A 473 -7.61 -14.40 -10.13
N GLU A 474 -7.69 -13.78 -8.94
CA GLU A 474 -6.51 -13.53 -8.12
C GLU A 474 -5.66 -14.80 -7.95
N ARG A 475 -4.36 -14.69 -8.26
CA ARG A 475 -3.39 -15.80 -8.21
C ARG A 475 -3.79 -17.03 -9.02
N GLY A 476 -4.67 -16.89 -10.00
CA GLY A 476 -5.07 -18.00 -10.86
C GLY A 476 -6.07 -18.97 -10.24
N VAL A 477 -6.91 -18.52 -9.32
CA VAL A 477 -7.89 -19.38 -8.60
C VAL A 477 -8.81 -20.16 -9.53
N THR A 478 -9.10 -19.64 -10.73
CA THR A 478 -9.96 -20.29 -11.72
C THR A 478 -9.30 -21.45 -12.47
N LEU A 479 -7.97 -21.59 -12.37
CA LEU A 479 -7.18 -22.61 -13.05
C LEU A 479 -6.69 -23.69 -12.08
N SER A 480 -6.58 -24.93 -12.55
CA SER A 480 -5.90 -25.98 -11.80
C SER A 480 -4.42 -25.68 -11.62
N GLY A 481 -3.74 -26.33 -10.66
CA GLY A 481 -2.30 -26.17 -10.44
C GLY A 481 -1.48 -26.42 -11.69
N GLY A 482 -1.77 -27.52 -12.39
CA GLY A 482 -1.10 -27.88 -13.65
C GLY A 482 -1.38 -26.91 -14.80
N GLN A 483 -2.61 -26.37 -14.89
CA GLN A 483 -2.93 -25.33 -15.88
C GLN A 483 -2.16 -24.05 -15.60
N ARG A 484 -2.07 -23.59 -14.34
CA ARG A 484 -1.27 -22.42 -13.95
C ARG A 484 0.19 -22.57 -14.33
N GLN A 485 0.80 -23.73 -14.03
CA GLN A 485 2.20 -24.01 -14.40
C GLN A 485 2.40 -23.96 -15.90
N ARG A 486 1.50 -24.58 -16.70
CA ARG A 486 1.58 -24.59 -18.17
C ARG A 486 1.36 -23.21 -18.79
N VAL A 487 0.49 -22.38 -18.25
CA VAL A 487 0.35 -20.96 -18.66
C VAL A 487 1.63 -20.17 -18.35
N GLY A 488 2.24 -20.39 -17.18
CA GLY A 488 3.55 -19.81 -16.83
C GLY A 488 4.67 -20.26 -17.78
N LEU A 489 4.67 -21.53 -18.16
CA LEU A 489 5.61 -22.09 -19.14
C LEU A 489 5.40 -21.47 -20.52
N SER A 490 4.15 -21.29 -20.97
CA SER A 490 3.84 -20.62 -22.26
C SER A 490 4.42 -19.21 -22.30
N ARG A 491 4.36 -18.45 -21.18
CA ARG A 491 4.98 -17.13 -21.04
C ARG A 491 6.50 -17.17 -21.27
N ALA A 492 7.18 -18.17 -20.70
CA ALA A 492 8.62 -18.32 -20.86
C ALA A 492 9.02 -18.75 -22.29
N VAL A 493 8.25 -19.63 -22.90
CA VAL A 493 8.43 -20.04 -24.31
C VAL A 493 8.27 -18.83 -25.23
N LEU A 494 7.24 -18.01 -25.00
CA LEU A 494 6.96 -16.82 -25.81
C LEU A 494 8.06 -15.76 -25.73
N LYS A 495 8.73 -15.64 -24.57
CA LYS A 495 9.80 -14.65 -24.33
C LYS A 495 11.02 -14.82 -25.24
N ASP A 496 11.25 -15.99 -25.78
CA ASP A 496 12.33 -16.31 -26.73
C ASP A 496 13.74 -15.87 -26.29
N ALA A 497 14.09 -16.13 -25.05
CA ALA A 497 15.37 -15.74 -24.44
C ALA A 497 16.48 -16.78 -24.69
N PRO A 498 17.78 -16.38 -24.82
CA PRO A 498 18.90 -17.30 -25.01
C PRO A 498 19.16 -18.24 -23.83
N ILE A 499 18.70 -17.90 -22.64
CA ILE A 499 18.79 -18.73 -21.44
C ILE A 499 17.37 -19.07 -20.94
N LEU A 500 17.08 -20.35 -20.75
CA LEU A 500 15.82 -20.86 -20.25
C LEU A 500 16.03 -21.54 -18.90
N VAL A 501 15.32 -21.11 -17.86
CA VAL A 501 15.36 -21.69 -16.51
C VAL A 501 13.99 -22.25 -16.16
N LEU A 502 13.92 -23.55 -15.93
CA LEU A 502 12.71 -24.30 -15.57
C LEU A 502 12.87 -24.80 -14.13
N ASP A 503 12.30 -24.09 -13.15
CA ASP A 503 12.40 -24.45 -11.74
C ASP A 503 11.15 -25.23 -11.28
N ASP A 504 11.25 -26.56 -11.26
CA ASP A 504 10.24 -27.53 -10.83
C ASP A 504 8.80 -27.23 -11.35
N CYS A 505 8.75 -26.62 -12.54
CA CYS A 505 7.55 -26.05 -13.14
C CYS A 505 6.57 -27.10 -13.72
N LEU A 506 6.87 -28.40 -13.59
CA LEU A 506 6.05 -29.52 -14.05
C LEU A 506 5.58 -30.42 -12.89
N SER A 507 5.80 -30.02 -11.65
CA SER A 507 5.49 -30.84 -10.46
C SER A 507 4.01 -31.11 -10.25
N ALA A 508 3.12 -30.23 -10.72
CA ALA A 508 1.66 -30.36 -10.62
C ALA A 508 1.01 -30.98 -11.88
N VAL A 509 1.83 -31.54 -12.78
CA VAL A 509 1.37 -32.15 -14.05
C VAL A 509 1.58 -33.66 -13.95
N ASP A 510 0.68 -34.46 -14.55
CA ASP A 510 0.83 -35.90 -14.65
C ASP A 510 2.02 -36.30 -15.54
N THR A 511 2.55 -37.51 -15.34
CA THR A 511 3.76 -38.00 -16.01
C THR A 511 3.64 -38.02 -17.54
N ALA A 512 2.46 -38.36 -18.07
CA ALA A 512 2.26 -38.42 -19.54
C ALA A 512 2.27 -37.02 -20.16
N THR A 513 1.64 -36.07 -19.51
CA THR A 513 1.64 -34.66 -19.95
C THR A 513 3.03 -34.04 -19.78
N GLU A 514 3.75 -34.32 -18.68
CA GLU A 514 5.14 -33.90 -18.48
C GLU A 514 6.04 -34.36 -19.63
N GLN A 515 5.94 -35.63 -20.02
CA GLN A 515 6.69 -36.16 -21.18
C GLN A 515 6.36 -35.45 -22.49
N ARG A 516 5.08 -35.15 -22.74
CA ARG A 516 4.65 -34.40 -23.93
C ARG A 516 5.21 -32.99 -23.94
N ILE A 517 5.19 -32.31 -22.80
CA ILE A 517 5.77 -30.95 -22.64
C ILE A 517 7.27 -30.98 -22.90
N LEU A 518 8.00 -31.89 -22.26
CA LEU A 518 9.45 -32.01 -22.43
C LEU A 518 9.82 -32.33 -23.89
N ASN A 519 9.04 -33.19 -24.56
CA ASN A 519 9.24 -33.47 -25.99
C ASN A 519 9.00 -32.22 -26.87
N GLY A 520 7.96 -31.43 -26.54
CA GLY A 520 7.68 -30.15 -27.24
C GLY A 520 8.74 -29.09 -27.00
N LEU A 521 9.39 -29.09 -25.83
CA LEU A 521 10.45 -28.13 -25.49
C LEU A 521 11.83 -28.52 -26.06
N ARG A 522 12.09 -29.79 -26.38
CA ARG A 522 13.40 -30.26 -26.87
C ARG A 522 13.98 -29.44 -28.03
N PRO A 523 13.23 -29.06 -29.08
CA PRO A 523 13.78 -28.23 -30.16
C PRO A 523 14.27 -26.87 -29.64
N LEU A 524 13.47 -26.24 -28.74
CA LEU A 524 13.80 -24.96 -28.12
C LEU A 524 15.02 -25.04 -27.19
N MET A 525 15.15 -26.14 -26.46
CA MET A 525 16.26 -26.38 -25.53
C MET A 525 17.60 -26.57 -26.26
N ARG A 526 17.59 -27.13 -27.44
CA ARG A 526 18.82 -27.30 -28.27
C ARG A 526 19.40 -26.00 -28.80
N GLU A 527 18.57 -24.98 -28.97
CA GLU A 527 18.96 -23.67 -29.47
C GLU A 527 19.35 -22.70 -28.36
N ARG A 528 19.15 -23.08 -27.10
CA ARG A 528 19.29 -22.20 -25.93
C ARG A 528 20.03 -22.90 -24.80
N THR A 529 20.72 -22.14 -23.98
CA THR A 529 21.25 -22.67 -22.71
C THR A 529 20.07 -22.91 -21.77
N THR A 530 19.87 -24.17 -21.35
CA THR A 530 18.71 -24.54 -20.56
C THR A 530 19.13 -25.10 -19.21
N ILE A 531 18.47 -24.62 -18.16
CA ILE A 531 18.62 -25.17 -16.79
C ILE A 531 17.28 -25.76 -16.36
N VAL A 532 17.28 -27.08 -16.16
CA VAL A 532 16.09 -27.82 -15.68
C VAL A 532 16.31 -28.23 -14.24
N ILE A 533 15.58 -27.62 -13.35
CA ILE A 533 15.57 -27.97 -11.92
C ILE A 533 14.36 -28.87 -11.67
N SER A 534 14.60 -30.05 -11.13
CA SER A 534 13.51 -30.98 -10.80
C SER A 534 13.91 -31.90 -9.63
N HIS A 535 12.92 -32.45 -8.99
CA HIS A 535 13.07 -33.58 -8.08
C HIS A 535 12.81 -34.92 -8.78
N ARG A 536 12.34 -34.90 -10.04
CA ARG A 536 12.10 -36.10 -10.87
C ARG A 536 13.28 -36.33 -11.82
N VAL A 537 13.79 -37.54 -11.82
CA VAL A 537 14.90 -37.93 -12.72
C VAL A 537 14.44 -37.90 -14.18
N ALA A 538 13.20 -38.25 -14.47
CA ALA A 538 12.63 -38.22 -15.81
C ALA A 538 12.78 -36.87 -16.53
N ALA A 539 12.68 -35.77 -15.78
CA ALA A 539 12.81 -34.40 -16.32
C ALA A 539 14.26 -34.05 -16.72
N VAL A 540 15.25 -34.59 -16.04
CA VAL A 540 16.67 -34.20 -16.21
C VAL A 540 17.53 -35.27 -16.89
N LYS A 541 17.04 -36.51 -17.07
CA LYS A 541 17.83 -37.64 -17.60
C LYS A 541 18.43 -37.42 -19.01
N ASN A 542 17.85 -36.52 -19.79
CA ASN A 542 18.31 -36.20 -21.15
C ASN A 542 19.17 -34.92 -21.19
N ALA A 543 19.53 -34.36 -20.05
CA ALA A 543 20.43 -33.19 -19.98
C ALA A 543 21.87 -33.57 -20.34
N ASP A 544 22.62 -32.63 -20.94
CA ASP A 544 24.02 -32.85 -21.31
C ASP A 544 24.93 -32.93 -20.10
N LEU A 545 24.54 -32.26 -19.03
CA LEU A 545 25.19 -32.33 -17.71
C LEU A 545 24.10 -32.39 -16.62
N ILE A 546 24.26 -33.33 -15.69
CA ILE A 546 23.38 -33.44 -14.53
C ILE A 546 24.22 -33.21 -13.27
N ILE A 547 23.76 -32.36 -12.37
CA ILE A 547 24.32 -32.21 -11.03
C ILE A 547 23.31 -32.61 -9.97
N VAL A 548 23.82 -33.27 -8.93
CA VAL A 548 23.03 -33.57 -7.72
C VAL A 548 23.46 -32.60 -6.63
N LEU A 549 22.53 -31.73 -6.24
CA LEU A 549 22.78 -30.73 -5.21
C LEU A 549 22.35 -31.26 -3.83
N GLU A 550 23.26 -31.21 -2.87
CA GLU A 550 22.99 -31.58 -1.49
C GLU A 550 23.59 -30.60 -0.52
N ARG A 551 22.75 -30.06 0.39
CA ARG A 551 23.16 -29.09 1.42
C ARG A 551 24.02 -27.95 0.87
N GLY A 552 23.64 -27.43 -0.29
CA GLY A 552 24.32 -26.31 -0.94
C GLY A 552 25.60 -26.68 -1.73
N ARG A 553 25.98 -27.96 -1.84
CA ARG A 553 27.17 -28.41 -2.56
C ARG A 553 26.82 -29.38 -3.69
N ILE A 554 27.63 -29.41 -4.73
CA ILE A 554 27.52 -30.42 -5.79
C ILE A 554 28.09 -31.74 -5.25
N ALA A 555 27.22 -32.72 -5.05
CA ALA A 555 27.58 -34.04 -4.56
C ALA A 555 28.00 -34.97 -5.68
N GLU A 556 27.35 -34.91 -6.83
CA GLU A 556 27.60 -35.73 -8.02
C GLU A 556 27.39 -34.87 -9.28
N ALA A 557 28.20 -35.07 -10.32
CA ALA A 557 28.08 -34.43 -11.61
C ALA A 557 28.47 -35.39 -12.74
N GLY A 558 27.73 -35.38 -13.84
CA GLY A 558 27.98 -36.22 -15.02
C GLY A 558 26.75 -36.36 -15.90
N THR A 559 26.82 -37.17 -16.93
CA THR A 559 25.68 -37.59 -17.76
C THR A 559 24.81 -38.61 -17.04
N HIS A 560 23.63 -38.91 -17.56
CA HIS A 560 22.75 -39.95 -17.01
C HIS A 560 23.48 -41.29 -16.85
N ASP A 561 24.16 -41.75 -17.90
CA ASP A 561 24.83 -43.06 -17.91
C ASP A 561 26.00 -43.10 -16.93
N GLU A 562 26.80 -42.06 -16.84
CA GLU A 562 27.89 -41.93 -15.87
C GLU A 562 27.38 -41.97 -14.43
N LEU A 563 26.32 -41.23 -14.13
CA LEU A 563 25.75 -41.18 -12.78
C LEU A 563 25.02 -42.48 -12.40
N VAL A 564 24.46 -43.20 -13.37
CA VAL A 564 23.91 -44.55 -13.14
C VAL A 564 25.04 -45.56 -12.87
N ALA A 565 26.13 -45.48 -13.64
CA ALA A 565 27.30 -46.35 -13.45
C ALA A 565 27.99 -46.10 -12.09
N LEU A 566 27.98 -44.84 -11.62
CA LEU A 566 28.56 -44.46 -10.31
C LEU A 566 27.85 -45.12 -9.12
N GLY A 567 26.58 -45.54 -9.27
CA GLY A 567 25.77 -46.18 -8.22
C GLY A 567 25.49 -45.26 -7.00
N GLY A 568 25.63 -43.96 -7.17
CA GLY A 568 25.55 -43.00 -6.11
C GLY A 568 24.11 -42.59 -5.72
N ARG A 569 23.93 -41.31 -5.34
CA ARG A 569 22.63 -40.74 -4.93
C ARG A 569 21.66 -40.60 -6.09
N TYR A 570 22.18 -40.20 -7.27
CA TYR A 570 21.40 -40.15 -8.50
C TYR A 570 20.80 -41.49 -8.81
N PHE A 571 21.61 -42.55 -8.83
CA PHE A 571 21.16 -43.91 -9.10
C PHE A 571 20.09 -44.40 -8.11
N ARG A 572 20.29 -44.17 -6.82
CA ARG A 572 19.30 -44.55 -5.79
C ARG A 572 17.97 -43.79 -5.98
N THR A 573 18.01 -42.52 -6.37
CA THR A 573 16.81 -41.72 -6.65
C THR A 573 16.12 -42.28 -7.90
N TYR A 574 16.87 -42.58 -8.94
CA TYR A 574 16.38 -43.19 -10.18
C TYR A 574 15.69 -44.53 -9.95
N GLN A 575 16.37 -45.45 -9.25
CA GLN A 575 15.77 -46.74 -8.93
C GLN A 575 14.46 -46.61 -8.14
N ARG A 576 14.44 -45.77 -7.13
CA ARG A 576 13.23 -45.54 -6.35
C ARG A 576 12.08 -45.03 -7.22
N GLN A 577 12.32 -44.06 -8.08
CA GLN A 577 11.29 -43.50 -8.95
C GLN A 577 10.81 -44.51 -10.00
N GLN A 578 11.71 -45.35 -10.53
CA GLN A 578 11.31 -46.44 -11.42
C GLN A 578 10.42 -47.47 -10.72
N LEU A 579 10.71 -47.80 -9.45
CA LEU A 579 9.86 -48.71 -8.67
C LEU A 579 8.49 -48.10 -8.37
N GLU A 580 8.44 -46.80 -8.03
CA GLU A 580 7.20 -46.05 -7.80
C GLU A 580 6.33 -46.03 -9.08
N GLU A 581 6.95 -45.80 -10.25
CA GLU A 581 6.27 -45.82 -11.56
C GLU A 581 5.76 -47.23 -11.91
N ALA A 582 6.56 -48.27 -11.66
CA ALA A 582 6.16 -49.67 -11.90
C ALA A 582 4.98 -50.07 -11.02
N ILE A 583 4.96 -49.69 -9.75
CA ILE A 583 3.85 -49.94 -8.83
C ILE A 583 2.58 -49.21 -9.31
N ALA A 584 2.69 -47.92 -9.64
CA ALA A 584 1.56 -47.12 -10.14
C ALA A 584 0.98 -47.63 -11.47
N SER A 585 1.75 -48.38 -12.26
CA SER A 585 1.28 -49.03 -13.51
C SER A 585 0.57 -50.36 -13.27
N LEU A 586 0.65 -50.91 -12.08
CA LEU A 586 0.00 -52.15 -11.69
C LEU A 586 -1.36 -51.94 -10.98
N GLU A 587 -1.61 -50.71 -10.53
CA GLU A 587 -2.90 -50.24 -9.99
C GLU A 587 -3.78 -49.64 -11.12
#